data_8a17ab7bffbec41e0496cda49e760ea4
#
_entry.id   8a17ab7bffbec41e0496cda49e760ea4
#
_cell.length_a   1.000
_cell.length_b   1.000
_cell.length_c   1.000
_cell.angle_alpha   90.00
_cell.angle_beta   90.00
_cell.angle_gamma   90.00
#
_symmetry.space_group_name_H-M   'P 1'
#
loop_
_entity.id
_entity.type
_entity.pdbx_description
1 polymer ?
#
loop_
_entity_poly.entity_id
_entity_poly.type
_entity_poly.pdbx_seq_one_letter_code
_entity_poly.pdbx_strand_id
1 'polypeptide(L)'
;LDYSNKELWQYQIDSLVMWAKIVDGFRCDVASFVPVEFWKQAREAVAKVNPDCIWLAESVHSSFNVFSRKSGIYTASDYELFDAFDMEYDYDIREVFDKYLKGETSLSHYLDMFNYQEAIYPQNYDKMRCLENHDQPRICHYVKNRSDLENYTAFLYFLKGSTLIYAGQEFGCDETPSLFDKDVFPRNTGIDLSNLFAKLDTIKKTVLDDDD
;
A
#
# COMPACT_ATOMS: atom_id res chain seq x y z
N LEU A 1 -0.55 -2.42 -22.45
CA LEU A 1 -1.92 -2.43 -23.02
C LEU A 1 -2.21 -1.09 -23.69
N ASP A 2 -3.01 -1.11 -24.76
CA ASP A 2 -3.41 0.11 -25.47
C ASP A 2 -4.79 0.57 -24.97
N TYR A 3 -4.80 1.54 -24.07
CA TYR A 3 -6.02 2.11 -23.50
C TYR A 3 -6.74 3.10 -24.43
N SER A 4 -6.29 3.33 -25.66
CA SER A 4 -7.08 3.97 -26.70
C SER A 4 -8.17 3.04 -27.27
N ASN A 5 -7.99 1.72 -27.14
CA ASN A 5 -8.95 0.70 -27.56
C ASN A 5 -10.10 0.55 -26.55
N LYS A 6 -11.29 0.99 -26.93
CA LYS A 6 -12.48 0.94 -26.06
C LYS A 6 -13.08 -0.47 -25.91
N GLU A 7 -12.82 -1.40 -26.83
CA GLU A 7 -13.22 -2.81 -26.67
C GLU A 7 -12.39 -3.46 -25.54
N LEU A 8 -11.10 -3.10 -25.40
CA LEU A 8 -10.28 -3.54 -24.28
C LEU A 8 -10.86 -3.05 -22.94
N TRP A 9 -11.31 -1.79 -22.88
CA TRP A 9 -11.93 -1.26 -21.66
C TRP A 9 -13.14 -2.09 -21.26
N GLN A 10 -14.05 -2.33 -22.20
CA GLN A 10 -15.28 -3.09 -21.93
C GLN A 10 -14.96 -4.51 -21.45
N TYR A 11 -14.04 -5.19 -22.13
CA TYR A 11 -13.63 -6.54 -21.75
C TYR A 11 -13.08 -6.60 -20.31
N GLN A 12 -12.21 -5.65 -19.95
CA GLN A 12 -11.64 -5.57 -18.60
C GLN A 12 -12.72 -5.22 -17.56
N ILE A 13 -13.60 -4.28 -17.85
CA ILE A 13 -14.72 -3.91 -16.97
C ILE A 13 -15.66 -5.10 -16.75
N ASP A 14 -16.01 -5.82 -17.80
CA ASP A 14 -16.86 -7.01 -17.70
C ASP A 14 -16.22 -8.09 -16.80
N SER A 15 -14.91 -8.27 -16.91
CA SER A 15 -14.15 -9.16 -16.02
C SER A 15 -14.23 -8.71 -14.55
N LEU A 16 -14.01 -7.41 -14.28
CA LEU A 16 -14.13 -6.86 -12.92
C LEU A 16 -15.55 -7.03 -12.37
N VAL A 17 -16.58 -6.74 -13.15
CA VAL A 17 -17.99 -6.93 -12.76
C VAL A 17 -18.30 -8.40 -12.47
N MET A 18 -17.72 -9.33 -13.24
CA MET A 18 -17.88 -10.76 -12.97
C MET A 18 -17.28 -11.15 -11.61
N TRP A 19 -16.05 -10.72 -11.34
CA TRP A 19 -15.34 -11.04 -10.10
C TRP A 19 -15.92 -10.32 -8.87
N ALA A 20 -16.42 -9.10 -9.02
CA ALA A 20 -17.03 -8.32 -7.95
C ALA A 20 -18.23 -9.01 -7.26
N LYS A 21 -18.82 -10.01 -7.90
CA LYS A 21 -19.90 -10.85 -7.32
C LYS A 21 -19.36 -11.89 -6.32
N ILE A 22 -18.05 -12.06 -6.22
CA ILE A 22 -17.40 -13.15 -5.47
C ILE A 22 -16.40 -12.60 -4.46
N VAL A 23 -15.74 -11.46 -4.79
CA VAL A 23 -14.70 -10.85 -3.94
C VAL A 23 -15.20 -9.56 -3.31
N ASP A 24 -14.59 -9.17 -2.18
CA ASP A 24 -14.94 -7.94 -1.45
C ASP A 24 -14.22 -6.71 -1.99
N GLY A 25 -13.19 -6.88 -2.81
CA GLY A 25 -12.42 -5.77 -3.38
C GLY A 25 -11.35 -6.18 -4.38
N PHE A 26 -10.68 -5.19 -4.95
CA PHE A 26 -9.61 -5.37 -5.92
C PHE A 26 -8.34 -4.64 -5.49
N ARG A 27 -7.22 -5.34 -5.51
CA ARG A 27 -5.89 -4.73 -5.58
C ARG A 27 -5.49 -4.61 -7.04
N CYS A 28 -5.33 -3.38 -7.50
CA CYS A 28 -5.04 -3.08 -8.89
C CYS A 28 -3.55 -2.85 -9.08
N ASP A 29 -2.92 -3.80 -9.79
CA ASP A 29 -1.50 -3.83 -10.07
C ASP A 29 -1.11 -2.64 -10.96
N VAL A 30 -0.02 -1.95 -10.59
CA VAL A 30 0.56 -0.80 -11.33
C VAL A 30 -0.52 0.20 -11.79
N ALA A 31 -1.47 0.50 -10.90
CA ALA A 31 -2.65 1.31 -11.22
C ALA A 31 -2.31 2.68 -11.82
N SER A 32 -1.15 3.25 -11.46
CA SER A 32 -0.67 4.52 -11.98
C SER A 32 -0.50 4.57 -13.51
N PHE A 33 -0.25 3.42 -14.17
CA PHE A 33 -0.08 3.35 -15.63
C PHE A 33 -1.37 3.13 -16.41
N VAL A 34 -2.48 3.02 -15.71
CA VAL A 34 -3.81 2.88 -16.30
C VAL A 34 -4.55 4.21 -16.19
N PRO A 35 -5.22 4.69 -17.25
CA PRO A 35 -5.95 5.95 -17.20
C PRO A 35 -6.96 6.01 -16.04
N VAL A 36 -6.97 7.09 -15.28
CA VAL A 36 -7.92 7.26 -14.15
C VAL A 36 -9.37 7.15 -14.62
N GLU A 37 -9.68 7.64 -15.83
CA GLU A 37 -11.01 7.52 -16.42
C GLU A 37 -11.44 6.07 -16.64
N PHE A 38 -10.51 5.15 -16.92
CA PHE A 38 -10.83 3.72 -16.95
C PHE A 38 -11.25 3.23 -15.57
N TRP A 39 -10.49 3.57 -14.53
CA TRP A 39 -10.79 3.16 -13.16
C TRP A 39 -12.14 3.70 -12.68
N LYS A 40 -12.46 4.96 -13.00
CA LYS A 40 -13.76 5.56 -12.69
C LYS A 40 -14.91 4.78 -13.32
N GLN A 41 -14.81 4.48 -14.63
CA GLN A 41 -15.84 3.70 -15.32
C GLN A 41 -15.93 2.26 -14.79
N ALA A 42 -14.81 1.62 -14.49
CA ALA A 42 -14.79 0.29 -13.90
C ALA A 42 -15.48 0.29 -12.53
N ARG A 43 -15.15 1.27 -11.67
CA ARG A 43 -15.77 1.44 -10.35
C ARG A 43 -17.28 1.65 -10.44
N GLU A 44 -17.75 2.52 -11.34
CA GLU A 44 -19.18 2.73 -11.59
C GLU A 44 -19.90 1.46 -12.04
N ALA A 45 -19.27 0.66 -12.90
CA ALA A 45 -19.86 -0.58 -13.39
C ALA A 45 -19.92 -1.64 -12.27
N VAL A 46 -18.85 -1.78 -11.48
CA VAL A 46 -18.76 -2.70 -10.35
C VAL A 46 -19.76 -2.32 -9.25
N ALA A 47 -19.93 -1.04 -8.95
CA ALA A 47 -20.85 -0.57 -7.91
C ALA A 47 -22.32 -0.98 -8.15
N LYS A 48 -22.70 -1.29 -9.40
CA LYS A 48 -24.05 -1.79 -9.71
C LYS A 48 -24.31 -3.22 -9.21
N VAL A 49 -23.24 -3.99 -8.97
CA VAL A 49 -23.34 -5.39 -8.51
C VAL A 49 -22.75 -5.60 -7.13
N ASN A 50 -21.80 -4.77 -6.72
CA ASN A 50 -21.20 -4.74 -5.39
C ASN A 50 -20.84 -3.30 -5.01
N PRO A 51 -21.78 -2.55 -4.38
CA PRO A 51 -21.56 -1.16 -4.01
C PRO A 51 -20.51 -0.97 -2.92
N ASP A 52 -20.24 -2.00 -2.11
CA ASP A 52 -19.28 -1.98 -1.01
C ASP A 52 -17.89 -2.51 -1.41
N CYS A 53 -17.65 -2.70 -2.73
CA CYS A 53 -16.38 -3.19 -3.25
C CYS A 53 -15.25 -2.21 -2.95
N ILE A 54 -14.19 -2.68 -2.27
CA ILE A 54 -13.02 -1.90 -1.90
C ILE A 54 -12.02 -1.86 -3.06
N TRP A 55 -11.43 -0.68 -3.31
CA TRP A 55 -10.46 -0.46 -4.37
C TRP A 55 -9.12 0.00 -3.82
N LEU A 56 -8.09 -0.85 -3.96
CA LEU A 56 -6.71 -0.58 -3.56
C LEU A 56 -5.84 -0.38 -4.80
N ALA A 57 -5.24 0.79 -4.95
CA ALA A 57 -4.26 1.06 -6.00
C ALA A 57 -2.84 0.69 -5.56
N GLU A 58 -2.14 -0.05 -6.38
CA GLU A 58 -0.68 -0.01 -6.32
C GLU A 58 -0.21 1.24 -7.07
N SER A 59 0.11 2.27 -6.30
CA SER A 59 0.76 3.47 -6.81
C SER A 59 2.26 3.22 -7.03
N VAL A 60 2.97 4.17 -7.63
CA VAL A 60 4.40 4.06 -7.88
C VAL A 60 5.18 5.10 -7.08
N HIS A 61 6.46 4.83 -6.83
CA HIS A 61 7.35 5.79 -6.19
C HIS A 61 7.36 7.14 -6.90
N SER A 62 7.42 8.24 -6.14
CA SER A 62 7.40 9.60 -6.68
C SER A 62 8.49 9.84 -7.72
N SER A 63 9.70 9.31 -7.50
CA SER A 63 10.81 9.42 -8.46
C SER A 63 10.50 8.73 -9.78
N PHE A 64 9.87 7.55 -9.74
CA PHE A 64 9.48 6.79 -10.92
C PHE A 64 8.34 7.46 -11.69
N ASN A 65 7.38 8.06 -10.98
CA ASN A 65 6.32 8.86 -11.58
C ASN A 65 6.90 10.05 -12.37
N VAL A 66 7.80 10.81 -11.74
CA VAL A 66 8.49 11.93 -12.40
C VAL A 66 9.30 11.49 -13.61
N PHE A 67 10.05 10.37 -13.50
CA PHE A 67 10.82 9.81 -14.61
C PHE A 67 9.91 9.43 -15.79
N SER A 68 8.81 8.72 -15.53
CA SER A 68 7.86 8.27 -16.55
C SER A 68 7.25 9.45 -17.30
N ARG A 69 6.77 10.47 -16.58
CA ARG A 69 6.22 11.69 -17.18
C ARG A 69 7.23 12.43 -18.05
N LYS A 70 8.48 12.56 -17.59
CA LYS A 70 9.55 13.16 -18.38
C LYS A 70 9.89 12.36 -19.64
N SER A 71 9.64 11.06 -19.61
CA SER A 71 9.84 10.16 -20.76
C SER A 71 8.62 10.09 -21.70
N GLY A 72 7.59 10.90 -21.45
CA GLY A 72 6.36 10.90 -22.26
C GLY A 72 5.44 9.71 -22.01
N ILE A 73 5.65 8.96 -20.91
CA ILE A 73 4.80 7.84 -20.51
C ILE A 73 3.72 8.36 -19.58
N TYR A 74 2.46 8.02 -19.87
CA TYR A 74 1.37 8.34 -18.97
C TYR A 74 1.56 7.66 -17.61
N THR A 75 1.39 8.42 -16.55
CA THR A 75 1.30 7.89 -15.19
C THR A 75 0.50 8.85 -14.32
N ALA A 76 -0.49 8.32 -13.61
CA ALA A 76 -1.26 9.07 -12.63
C ALA A 76 -0.44 9.23 -11.33
N SER A 77 -0.56 10.38 -10.70
CA SER A 77 -0.10 10.59 -9.33
C SER A 77 -1.09 9.99 -8.34
N ASP A 78 -0.65 9.82 -7.11
CA ASP A 78 -1.50 9.36 -6.01
C ASP A 78 -2.72 10.28 -5.82
N TYR A 79 -2.53 11.61 -5.92
CA TYR A 79 -3.65 12.56 -5.88
C TYR A 79 -4.71 12.28 -6.95
N GLU A 80 -4.29 11.93 -8.18
CA GLU A 80 -5.21 11.61 -9.28
C GLU A 80 -5.88 10.25 -9.09
N LEU A 81 -5.19 9.29 -8.49
CA LEU A 81 -5.74 7.95 -8.23
C LEU A 81 -6.85 7.97 -7.16
N PHE A 82 -6.79 8.86 -6.17
CA PHE A 82 -7.86 9.02 -5.19
C PHE A 82 -9.21 9.44 -5.80
N ASP A 83 -9.25 9.88 -7.05
CA ASP A 83 -10.50 10.05 -7.79
C ASP A 83 -11.26 8.73 -8.06
N ALA A 84 -10.58 7.59 -7.96
CA ALA A 84 -11.14 6.28 -8.31
C ALA A 84 -10.87 5.18 -7.26
N PHE A 85 -9.98 5.38 -6.32
CA PHE A 85 -9.57 4.38 -5.34
C PHE A 85 -9.89 4.83 -3.92
N ASP A 86 -10.18 3.86 -3.05
CA ASP A 86 -10.44 4.10 -1.62
C ASP A 86 -9.13 4.21 -0.86
N MET A 87 -8.14 3.41 -1.26
CA MET A 87 -6.81 3.40 -0.64
C MET A 87 -5.70 3.14 -1.67
N GLU A 88 -4.49 3.49 -1.28
CA GLU A 88 -3.29 3.34 -2.09
C GLU A 88 -2.10 2.85 -1.26
N TYR A 89 -1.13 2.21 -1.92
CA TYR A 89 0.15 1.94 -1.29
C TYR A 89 0.87 3.23 -0.88
N ASP A 90 1.62 3.19 0.22
CA ASP A 90 2.40 4.31 0.76
C ASP A 90 3.77 4.46 0.06
N TYR A 91 3.76 4.33 -1.27
CA TYR A 91 5.00 4.34 -2.06
C TYR A 91 5.51 5.75 -2.39
N ASP A 92 4.68 6.76 -2.30
CA ASP A 92 5.05 8.16 -2.54
C ASP A 92 6.13 8.66 -1.56
N ILE A 93 6.12 8.17 -0.30
CA ILE A 93 7.12 8.52 0.72
C ILE A 93 8.09 7.39 1.04
N ARG A 94 7.94 6.22 0.43
CA ARG A 94 8.75 5.03 0.71
C ARG A 94 10.24 5.27 0.56
N GLU A 95 10.67 6.00 -0.48
CA GLU A 95 12.09 6.31 -0.70
C GLU A 95 12.70 7.11 0.45
N VAL A 96 11.92 7.96 1.12
CA VAL A 96 12.38 8.72 2.30
C VAL A 96 12.48 7.79 3.52
N PHE A 97 11.54 6.86 3.69
CA PHE A 97 11.60 5.86 4.74
C PHE A 97 12.83 4.96 4.59
N ASP A 98 13.11 4.48 3.38
CA ASP A 98 14.29 3.65 3.11
C ASP A 98 15.61 4.40 3.41
N LYS A 99 15.69 5.69 3.07
CA LYS A 99 16.82 6.54 3.43
C LYS A 99 16.95 6.70 4.94
N TYR A 100 15.84 6.86 5.65
CA TYR A 100 15.84 6.93 7.10
C TYR A 100 16.36 5.63 7.73
N LEU A 101 15.89 4.48 7.28
CA LEU A 101 16.34 3.16 7.75
C LEU A 101 17.85 2.94 7.52
N LYS A 102 18.41 3.53 6.45
CA LYS A 102 19.85 3.51 6.14
C LYS A 102 20.67 4.57 6.87
N GLY A 103 20.02 5.45 7.65
CA GLY A 103 20.69 6.57 8.32
C GLY A 103 21.12 7.71 7.39
N GLU A 104 20.57 7.77 6.18
CA GLU A 104 20.87 8.79 5.16
C GLU A 104 20.02 10.06 5.32
N THR A 105 18.96 10.00 6.11
CA THR A 105 18.11 11.14 6.47
C THR A 105 17.60 11.05 7.90
N SER A 106 17.07 12.15 8.44
CA SER A 106 16.55 12.21 9.80
C SER A 106 15.13 11.66 9.92
N LEU A 107 14.76 11.21 11.12
CA LEU A 107 13.37 10.88 11.45
C LEU A 107 12.44 12.10 11.23
N SER A 108 12.89 13.29 11.61
CA SER A 108 12.10 14.53 11.40
C SER A 108 11.73 14.71 9.92
N HIS A 109 12.67 14.52 9.01
CA HIS A 109 12.38 14.63 7.58
C HIS A 109 11.38 13.56 7.10
N TYR A 110 11.47 12.34 7.62
CA TYR A 110 10.47 11.31 7.30
C TYR A 110 9.09 11.68 7.85
N LEU A 111 9.01 12.20 9.08
CA LEU A 111 7.75 12.66 9.68
C LEU A 111 7.13 13.85 8.93
N ASP A 112 7.94 14.74 8.37
CA ASP A 112 7.46 15.86 7.55
C ASP A 112 6.69 15.36 6.30
N MET A 113 6.98 14.15 5.82
CA MET A 113 6.25 13.58 4.68
C MET A 113 4.79 13.28 5.00
N PHE A 114 4.47 12.91 6.24
CA PHE A 114 3.06 12.75 6.65
C PHE A 114 2.32 14.07 6.65
N ASN A 115 2.94 15.14 7.17
CA ASN A 115 2.36 16.49 7.08
C ASN A 115 2.13 16.91 5.62
N TYR A 116 3.05 16.51 4.72
CA TYR A 116 2.90 16.78 3.30
C TYR A 116 1.71 16.01 2.71
N GLN A 117 1.55 14.74 3.06
CA GLN A 117 0.39 13.94 2.62
C GLN A 117 -0.93 14.57 3.10
N GLU A 118 -1.02 15.02 4.36
CA GLU A 118 -2.19 15.72 4.88
C GLU A 118 -2.52 17.01 4.11
N ALA A 119 -1.51 17.68 3.55
CA ALA A 119 -1.69 18.92 2.82
C ALA A 119 -2.13 18.73 1.35
N ILE A 120 -1.78 17.60 0.72
CA ILE A 120 -1.98 17.40 -0.72
C ILE A 120 -3.09 16.42 -1.08
N TYR A 121 -3.43 15.48 -0.18
CA TYR A 121 -4.45 14.46 -0.45
C TYR A 121 -5.84 14.90 0.03
N PRO A 122 -6.91 14.27 -0.48
CA PRO A 122 -8.25 14.47 0.07
C PRO A 122 -8.30 14.18 1.57
N GLN A 123 -9.16 14.86 2.31
CA GLN A 123 -9.23 14.71 3.77
C GLN A 123 -9.44 13.25 4.23
N ASN A 124 -10.18 12.48 3.46
CA ASN A 124 -10.51 11.08 3.73
C ASN A 124 -9.56 10.09 3.02
N TYR A 125 -8.35 10.52 2.64
CA TYR A 125 -7.40 9.61 2.00
C TYR A 125 -6.98 8.47 2.94
N ASP A 126 -6.82 7.27 2.37
CA ASP A 126 -6.27 6.11 3.07
C ASP A 126 -5.01 5.61 2.35
N LYS A 127 -3.90 5.58 3.07
CA LYS A 127 -2.65 4.94 2.63
C LYS A 127 -2.51 3.58 3.31
N MET A 128 -2.34 2.54 2.51
CA MET A 128 -1.97 1.22 3.03
C MET A 128 -0.49 1.21 3.39
N ARG A 129 -0.21 1.36 4.67
CA ARG A 129 1.14 1.51 5.21
C ARG A 129 1.74 0.17 5.58
N CYS A 130 3.02 -0.02 5.28
CA CYS A 130 3.76 -1.23 5.61
C CYS A 130 5.22 -0.93 5.97
N LEU A 131 5.80 -1.74 6.85
CA LEU A 131 7.24 -1.76 7.07
C LEU A 131 7.95 -2.52 5.95
N GLU A 132 7.30 -3.58 5.46
CA GLU A 132 7.79 -4.50 4.44
C GLU A 132 6.62 -5.08 3.65
N ASN A 133 6.88 -5.55 2.43
CA ASN A 133 5.93 -6.31 1.63
C ASN A 133 6.69 -7.18 0.60
N HIS A 134 5.97 -7.75 -0.38
CA HIS A 134 6.57 -8.62 -1.40
C HIS A 134 7.54 -7.90 -2.36
N ASP A 135 7.44 -6.56 -2.48
CA ASP A 135 8.30 -5.71 -3.32
C ASP A 135 9.38 -4.97 -2.52
N GLN A 136 9.31 -5.01 -1.20
CA GLN A 136 10.19 -4.25 -0.33
C GLN A 136 11.02 -5.19 0.56
N PRO A 137 12.25 -4.79 0.90
CA PRO A 137 13.07 -5.56 1.83
C PRO A 137 12.36 -5.78 3.17
N ARG A 138 12.65 -6.90 3.82
CA ARG A 138 12.20 -7.16 5.18
C ARG A 138 12.72 -6.08 6.12
N ILE A 139 11.90 -5.64 7.07
CA ILE A 139 12.34 -4.65 8.08
C ILE A 139 13.53 -5.17 8.90
N CYS A 140 13.61 -6.47 9.11
CA CYS A 140 14.71 -7.13 9.80
C CYS A 140 16.05 -7.07 9.07
N HIS A 141 16.11 -6.61 7.80
CA HIS A 141 17.38 -6.25 7.18
C HIS A 141 18.04 -5.03 7.85
N TYR A 142 17.22 -4.10 8.30
CA TYR A 142 17.65 -2.83 8.88
C TYR A 142 17.62 -2.87 10.42
N VAL A 143 16.61 -3.51 11.00
CA VAL A 143 16.33 -3.52 12.45
C VAL A 143 16.65 -4.90 13.01
N LYS A 144 17.74 -5.02 13.79
CA LYS A 144 18.26 -6.31 14.25
C LYS A 144 17.87 -6.65 15.70
N ASN A 145 17.43 -5.69 16.48
CA ASN A 145 17.03 -5.97 17.86
C ASN A 145 15.50 -5.93 18.02
N ARG A 146 15.03 -6.72 18.96
CA ARG A 146 13.59 -6.91 19.22
C ARG A 146 12.89 -5.61 19.63
N SER A 147 13.54 -4.81 20.49
CA SER A 147 12.92 -3.58 21.00
C SER A 147 12.64 -2.56 19.89
N ASP A 148 13.58 -2.40 18.97
CA ASP A 148 13.38 -1.48 17.84
C ASP A 148 12.32 -2.04 16.89
N LEU A 149 12.29 -3.36 16.66
CA LEU A 149 11.26 -3.99 15.84
C LEU A 149 9.86 -3.79 16.44
N GLU A 150 9.71 -3.92 17.76
CA GLU A 150 8.47 -3.63 18.49
C GLU A 150 8.08 -2.14 18.34
N ASN A 151 9.06 -1.23 18.42
CA ASN A 151 8.83 0.22 18.25
C ASN A 151 8.39 0.58 16.83
N TYR A 152 9.04 0.04 15.79
CA TYR A 152 8.61 0.26 14.40
C TYR A 152 7.22 -0.34 14.12
N THR A 153 6.93 -1.50 14.70
CA THR A 153 5.62 -2.13 14.59
C THR A 153 4.53 -1.25 15.23
N ALA A 154 4.76 -0.76 16.46
CA ALA A 154 3.83 0.13 17.13
C ALA A 154 3.65 1.44 16.34
N PHE A 155 4.74 2.05 15.87
CA PHE A 155 4.69 3.26 15.07
C PHE A 155 3.81 3.07 13.82
N LEU A 156 3.96 1.95 13.09
CA LEU A 156 3.15 1.64 11.92
C LEU A 156 1.64 1.67 12.24
N TYR A 157 1.23 1.06 13.35
CA TYR A 157 -0.19 1.00 13.74
C TYR A 157 -0.76 2.36 14.14
N PHE A 158 0.06 3.27 14.67
CA PHE A 158 -0.38 4.62 15.05
C PHE A 158 -0.38 5.64 13.90
N LEU A 159 0.05 5.25 12.71
CA LEU A 159 -0.08 6.10 11.53
C LEU A 159 -1.51 6.07 11.00
N LYS A 160 -1.96 7.21 10.47
CA LYS A 160 -3.22 7.31 9.71
C LYS A 160 -3.16 6.38 8.50
N GLY A 161 -4.27 5.71 8.23
CA GLY A 161 -4.44 4.80 7.11
C GLY A 161 -4.42 3.32 7.52
N SER A 162 -4.59 2.46 6.55
CA SER A 162 -4.66 1.00 6.73
C SER A 162 -3.28 0.40 6.98
N THR A 163 -3.22 -0.67 7.78
CA THR A 163 -1.96 -1.35 8.12
C THR A 163 -1.86 -2.67 7.38
N LEU A 164 -0.80 -2.83 6.59
CA LEU A 164 -0.45 -4.09 5.95
C LEU A 164 0.63 -4.81 6.75
N ILE A 165 0.38 -6.06 7.09
CA ILE A 165 1.36 -6.97 7.69
C ILE A 165 1.74 -8.02 6.65
N TYR A 166 3.02 -8.08 6.30
CA TYR A 166 3.51 -9.10 5.38
C TYR A 166 3.78 -10.42 6.12
N ALA A 167 3.38 -11.52 5.52
CA ALA A 167 3.52 -12.85 6.13
C ALA A 167 4.97 -13.13 6.57
N GLY A 168 5.17 -13.47 7.85
CA GLY A 168 6.48 -13.67 8.46
C GLY A 168 7.02 -12.46 9.23
N GLN A 169 6.43 -11.28 9.06
CA GLN A 169 6.80 -10.08 9.82
C GLN A 169 6.58 -10.29 11.31
N GLU A 170 5.51 -10.98 11.67
CA GLU A 170 5.18 -11.34 13.07
C GLU A 170 6.26 -12.21 13.73
N PHE A 171 7.04 -12.92 12.94
CA PHE A 171 8.16 -13.75 13.42
C PHE A 171 9.53 -13.08 13.23
N GLY A 172 9.57 -11.82 12.83
CA GLY A 172 10.84 -11.12 12.56
C GLY A 172 11.67 -11.80 11.47
N CYS A 173 11.01 -12.34 10.45
CA CYS A 173 11.68 -12.99 9.34
C CYS A 173 12.54 -11.98 8.57
N ASP A 174 13.78 -12.34 8.27
CA ASP A 174 14.71 -11.52 7.48
C ASP A 174 14.94 -12.08 6.05
N GLU A 175 14.43 -13.27 5.77
CA GLU A 175 14.46 -13.84 4.43
C GLU A 175 13.32 -13.29 3.58
N THR A 176 13.66 -12.80 2.39
CA THR A 176 12.70 -12.33 1.39
C THR A 176 12.34 -13.49 0.48
N PRO A 177 11.08 -13.98 0.50
CA PRO A 177 10.67 -15.07 -0.36
C PRO A 177 10.79 -14.70 -1.84
N SER A 178 11.09 -15.69 -2.69
CA SER A 178 11.04 -15.53 -4.14
C SER A 178 9.63 -15.15 -4.60
N LEU A 179 9.53 -14.25 -5.57
CA LEU A 179 8.26 -13.91 -6.21
C LEU A 179 7.86 -14.92 -7.29
N PHE A 180 8.81 -15.75 -7.78
CA PHE A 180 8.61 -16.56 -8.96
C PHE A 180 8.71 -18.06 -8.68
N ASP A 181 9.33 -18.45 -7.56
CA ASP A 181 9.53 -19.84 -7.18
C ASP A 181 8.75 -20.15 -5.91
N LYS A 182 8.41 -21.45 -5.71
CA LYS A 182 7.86 -21.91 -4.45
C LYS A 182 8.91 -21.77 -3.35
N ASP A 183 8.69 -20.83 -2.46
CA ASP A 183 9.58 -20.51 -1.37
C ASP A 183 8.81 -20.42 -0.05
N VAL A 184 9.48 -20.71 1.06
CA VAL A 184 8.91 -20.66 2.41
C VAL A 184 9.79 -19.80 3.30
N PHE A 185 9.17 -18.92 4.07
CA PHE A 185 9.87 -18.13 5.08
C PHE A 185 9.94 -18.87 6.42
N PRO A 186 11.03 -18.73 7.20
CA PRO A 186 11.16 -19.36 8.49
C PRO A 186 10.23 -18.73 9.53
N ARG A 187 9.55 -19.57 10.33
CA ARG A 187 8.75 -19.15 11.48
C ARG A 187 9.48 -19.30 12.81
N ASN A 188 10.63 -19.99 12.81
CA ASN A 188 11.40 -20.27 14.03
C ASN A 188 12.65 -19.39 14.11
N THR A 189 12.42 -18.07 14.18
CA THR A 189 13.50 -17.06 14.26
C THR A 189 13.90 -16.70 15.69
N GLY A 190 13.15 -17.18 16.69
CA GLY A 190 13.27 -16.78 18.10
C GLY A 190 12.50 -15.51 18.45
N ILE A 191 11.81 -14.89 17.47
CA ILE A 191 10.94 -13.73 17.63
C ILE A 191 9.50 -14.16 17.40
N ASP A 192 8.59 -13.70 18.24
CA ASP A 192 7.14 -13.79 18.05
C ASP A 192 6.51 -12.48 18.54
N LEU A 193 5.93 -11.73 17.63
CA LEU A 193 5.23 -10.46 17.85
C LEU A 193 3.71 -10.58 17.68
N SER A 194 3.17 -11.80 17.49
CA SER A 194 1.75 -12.01 17.23
C SER A 194 0.84 -11.36 18.28
N ASN A 195 1.22 -11.49 19.58
CA ASN A 195 0.49 -10.86 20.68
C ASN A 195 0.56 -9.32 20.63
N LEU A 196 1.68 -8.75 20.20
CA LEU A 196 1.84 -7.31 20.04
C LEU A 196 0.92 -6.83 18.91
N PHE A 197 0.94 -7.50 17.75
CA PHE A 197 0.09 -7.16 16.62
C PHE A 197 -1.40 -7.18 16.99
N ALA A 198 -1.86 -8.24 17.67
CA ALA A 198 -3.26 -8.35 18.12
C ALA A 198 -3.67 -7.21 19.07
N LYS A 199 -2.77 -6.79 19.98
CA LYS A 199 -3.03 -5.64 20.86
C LYS A 199 -3.08 -4.32 20.11
N LEU A 200 -2.13 -4.10 19.20
CA LEU A 200 -2.07 -2.87 18.41
C LEU A 200 -3.28 -2.75 17.47
N ASP A 201 -3.69 -3.86 16.84
CA ASP A 201 -4.92 -3.92 16.04
C ASP A 201 -6.17 -3.56 16.86
N THR A 202 -6.26 -4.09 18.07
CA THR A 202 -7.36 -3.74 18.98
C THR A 202 -7.34 -2.26 19.33
N ILE A 203 -6.18 -1.69 19.65
CA ILE A 203 -6.04 -0.26 19.97
C ILE A 203 -6.43 0.59 18.75
N LYS A 204 -5.91 0.26 17.57
CA LYS A 204 -6.23 1.01 16.34
C LYS A 204 -7.74 1.05 16.11
N LYS A 205 -8.40 -0.09 16.12
CA LYS A 205 -9.85 -0.20 15.89
C LYS A 205 -10.72 0.46 16.96
N THR A 206 -10.27 0.52 18.21
CA THR A 206 -11.13 1.02 19.32
C THR A 206 -10.83 2.44 19.76
N VAL A 207 -9.68 3.00 19.36
CA VAL A 207 -9.22 4.30 19.88
C VAL A 207 -8.94 5.30 18.75
N LEU A 208 -8.43 4.80 17.60
CA LEU A 208 -8.01 5.68 16.51
C LEU A 208 -9.08 5.79 15.41
N ASP A 209 -9.89 4.74 15.20
CA ASP A 209 -10.90 4.73 14.15
C ASP A 209 -12.26 5.28 14.65
N ASP A 210 -12.44 5.48 15.98
CA ASP A 210 -13.67 6.06 16.56
C ASP A 210 -13.69 7.62 16.54
N ASP A 211 -12.63 8.27 16.12
CA ASP A 211 -12.50 9.74 16.08
C ASP A 211 -12.74 10.36 14.68
N ASP A 212 -13.28 9.60 13.73
CA ASP A 212 -13.62 10.08 12.36
C ASP A 212 -15.12 10.40 12.18
#